data_c3ce5bc203626e57aa17e7e0f5089ac3
#
_entry.id   c3ce5bc203626e57aa17e7e0f5089ac3
#
_cell.length_a   1.000
_cell.length_b   1.000
_cell.length_c   1.000
_cell.angle_alpha   90.00
_cell.angle_beta   90.00
_cell.angle_gamma   90.00
#
_symmetry.space_group_name_H-M   'P 1'
#
loop_
_entity.id
_entity.type
_entity.pdbx_description
1 polymer ?
#
loop_
_entity_poly.entity_id
_entity_poly.type
_entity_poly.pdbx_seq_one_letter_code
_entity_poly.pdbx_strand_id
1 'polypeptide(L)'
;ILADAGLLGLPNAGKSTFLSRVSAARPKIADYPFTTLTPNLGVLIDEYDPDRRMVIADIPGLIEGAHTGQGLGDRFLRHVERTRFLVHILSVEDVQTDGDAPWAGFDLINDELAAFDPELAERRQIEVINKIDLRSSEELDALRARAAADGRRVFFISAKENIGIDELVAEMWKMRDLLDPHEPLLRYVDEVETGEDVPDVEVIWVKE
;
A
#
# COMPACT_ATOMS: atom_id res chain seq x y z
N ILE A 1 15.41 1.52 0.61
CA ILE A 1 14.05 1.25 0.09
C ILE A 1 13.57 -0.03 0.69
N LEU A 2 12.36 -0.04 1.25
CA LEU A 2 11.75 -1.26 1.74
C LEU A 2 11.00 -1.97 0.60
N ALA A 3 10.23 -1.20 -0.19
CA ALA A 3 9.39 -1.70 -1.26
C ALA A 3 9.08 -0.60 -2.28
N ASP A 4 8.69 -1.00 -3.50
CA ASP A 4 8.18 -0.07 -4.50
C ASP A 4 6.78 0.43 -4.10
N ALA A 5 5.90 -0.48 -3.69
CA ALA A 5 4.54 -0.18 -3.26
C ALA A 5 4.29 -0.56 -1.80
N GLY A 6 3.67 0.33 -1.03
CA GLY A 6 3.17 0.06 0.31
C GLY A 6 1.66 -0.13 0.33
N LEU A 7 1.17 -1.21 0.92
CA LEU A 7 -0.27 -1.41 1.09
C LEU A 7 -0.76 -0.69 2.35
N LEU A 8 -1.69 0.23 2.17
CA LEU A 8 -2.41 0.92 3.23
C LEU A 8 -3.85 0.41 3.32
N GLY A 9 -4.47 0.53 4.45
CA GLY A 9 -5.90 0.25 4.62
C GLY A 9 -6.23 -0.30 5.98
N LEU A 10 -7.50 -0.26 6.32
CA LEU A 10 -8.06 -0.72 7.58
C LEU A 10 -7.74 -2.19 7.85
N PRO A 11 -7.77 -2.65 9.10
CA PRO A 11 -7.76 -4.08 9.42
C PRO A 11 -8.85 -4.82 8.62
N ASN A 12 -8.53 -6.01 8.16
CA ASN A 12 -9.45 -6.84 7.34
C ASN A 12 -9.87 -6.26 5.97
N ALA A 13 -9.27 -5.17 5.49
CA ALA A 13 -9.51 -4.67 4.12
C ALA A 13 -9.07 -5.65 3.02
N GLY A 14 -8.30 -6.70 3.38
CA GLY A 14 -7.87 -7.76 2.47
C GLY A 14 -6.49 -7.52 1.84
N LYS A 15 -5.65 -6.68 2.45
CA LYS A 15 -4.28 -6.38 2.00
C LYS A 15 -3.43 -7.63 1.82
N SER A 16 -3.37 -8.49 2.84
CA SER A 16 -2.58 -9.72 2.80
C SER A 16 -3.14 -10.74 1.78
N THR A 17 -4.46 -10.75 1.56
CA THR A 17 -5.09 -11.56 0.51
C THR A 17 -4.68 -11.06 -0.87
N PHE A 18 -4.73 -9.74 -1.09
CA PHE A 18 -4.25 -9.13 -2.32
C PHE A 18 -2.76 -9.44 -2.55
N LEU A 19 -1.91 -9.21 -1.54
CA LEU A 19 -0.48 -9.50 -1.64
C LEU A 19 -0.22 -10.96 -2.03
N SER A 20 -0.91 -11.90 -1.39
CA SER A 20 -0.78 -13.34 -1.68
C SER A 20 -1.28 -13.69 -3.09
N ARG A 21 -2.23 -12.94 -3.63
CA ARG A 21 -2.79 -13.15 -4.97
C ARG A 21 -1.82 -12.72 -6.07
N VAL A 22 -1.15 -11.57 -5.90
CA VAL A 22 -0.30 -10.98 -6.94
C VAL A 22 1.17 -11.37 -6.82
N SER A 23 1.60 -11.89 -5.68
CA SER A 23 2.99 -12.29 -5.47
C SER A 23 3.33 -13.57 -6.20
N ALA A 24 4.44 -13.58 -6.94
CA ALA A 24 4.97 -14.75 -7.67
C ALA A 24 5.42 -15.89 -6.74
N ALA A 25 5.70 -15.57 -5.47
CA ALA A 25 6.03 -16.53 -4.43
C ALA A 25 5.20 -16.23 -3.18
N ARG A 26 5.14 -17.17 -2.23
CA ARG A 26 4.50 -16.89 -0.94
C ARG A 26 5.15 -15.67 -0.29
N PRO A 27 4.35 -14.67 0.15
CA PRO A 27 4.89 -13.53 0.85
C PRO A 27 5.76 -13.97 2.03
N LYS A 28 6.93 -13.33 2.17
CA LYS A 28 7.87 -13.63 3.25
C LYS A 28 7.78 -12.54 4.31
N ILE A 29 7.79 -12.98 5.54
CA ILE A 29 7.99 -12.10 6.69
C ILE A 29 9.46 -11.67 6.65
N ALA A 30 9.70 -10.37 6.61
CA ALA A 30 11.07 -9.84 6.60
C ALA A 30 11.39 -9.22 7.95
N ASP A 31 12.34 -9.84 8.66
CA ASP A 31 12.90 -9.29 9.91
C ASP A 31 13.94 -8.23 9.56
N TYR A 32 13.56 -6.98 9.65
CA TYR A 32 14.52 -5.88 9.54
C TYR A 32 14.99 -5.45 10.92
N PRO A 33 16.31 -5.28 11.14
CA PRO A 33 16.89 -4.98 12.46
C PRO A 33 16.33 -3.72 13.13
N PHE A 34 15.66 -2.86 12.35
CA PHE A 34 15.12 -1.57 12.81
C PHE A 34 13.58 -1.56 12.93
N THR A 35 12.92 -2.70 12.72
CA THR A 35 11.47 -2.78 12.69
C THR A 35 10.96 -3.68 13.79
N THR A 36 10.13 -3.15 14.66
CA THR A 36 9.38 -3.96 15.65
C THR A 36 8.08 -4.54 15.07
N LEU A 37 7.67 -4.06 13.89
CA LEU A 37 6.60 -4.61 13.09
C LEU A 37 7.22 -5.23 11.86
N THR A 38 6.94 -6.49 11.62
CA THR A 38 7.54 -7.27 10.54
C THR A 38 6.62 -7.20 9.32
N PRO A 39 6.98 -6.45 8.27
CA PRO A 39 6.15 -6.37 7.07
C PRO A 39 6.15 -7.70 6.31
N ASN A 40 5.01 -8.05 5.71
CA ASN A 40 4.97 -9.11 4.73
C ASN A 40 5.36 -8.55 3.36
N LEU A 41 6.40 -9.10 2.77
CA LEU A 41 6.86 -8.70 1.44
C LEU A 41 6.42 -9.71 0.37
N GLY A 42 5.85 -9.20 -0.71
CA GLY A 42 5.59 -9.96 -1.92
C GLY A 42 6.38 -9.38 -3.09
N VAL A 43 6.64 -10.21 -4.08
CA VAL A 43 7.31 -9.82 -5.32
C VAL A 43 6.36 -10.08 -6.48
N LEU A 44 6.00 -9.02 -7.18
CA LEU A 44 5.30 -9.08 -8.45
C LEU A 44 6.34 -9.16 -9.57
N ILE A 45 6.17 -10.12 -10.47
CA ILE A 45 7.02 -10.30 -11.65
C ILE A 45 6.18 -10.00 -12.88
N ASP A 46 6.73 -9.24 -13.82
CA ASP A 46 6.05 -8.95 -15.08
C ASP A 46 5.93 -10.23 -15.90
N GLU A 47 4.76 -10.47 -16.47
CA GLU A 47 4.47 -11.69 -17.26
C GLU A 47 5.34 -11.78 -18.52
N TYR A 48 5.72 -10.64 -19.09
CA TYR A 48 6.46 -10.55 -20.35
C TYR A 48 7.96 -10.28 -20.16
N ASP A 49 8.37 -9.86 -18.95
CA ASP A 49 9.75 -9.53 -18.62
C ASP A 49 10.08 -10.02 -17.20
N PRO A 50 10.64 -11.24 -17.05
CA PRO A 50 10.97 -11.81 -15.74
C PRO A 50 12.00 -11.01 -14.92
N ASP A 51 12.76 -10.13 -15.57
CA ASP A 51 13.71 -9.24 -14.89
C ASP A 51 13.04 -8.00 -14.33
N ARG A 52 11.82 -7.68 -14.81
CA ARG A 52 11.01 -6.57 -14.32
C ARG A 52 10.22 -7.01 -13.10
N ARG A 53 10.65 -6.52 -11.94
CA ARG A 53 10.09 -6.91 -10.63
C ARG A 53 9.63 -5.68 -9.86
N MET A 54 8.61 -5.86 -9.03
CA MET A 54 8.10 -4.86 -8.10
C MET A 54 7.96 -5.49 -6.71
N VAL A 55 8.55 -4.88 -5.72
CA VAL A 55 8.41 -5.29 -4.32
C VAL A 55 7.21 -4.57 -3.72
N ILE A 56 6.33 -5.34 -3.08
CA ILE A 56 5.13 -4.84 -2.41
C ILE A 56 5.22 -5.19 -0.93
N ALA A 57 5.02 -4.21 -0.07
CA ALA A 57 5.00 -4.40 1.38
C ALA A 57 3.56 -4.30 1.92
N ASP A 58 3.09 -5.36 2.58
CA ASP A 58 1.93 -5.28 3.47
C ASP A 58 2.45 -4.87 4.84
N ILE A 59 2.17 -3.63 5.20
CA ILE A 59 2.67 -3.02 6.43
C ILE A 59 1.61 -3.21 7.50
N PRO A 60 1.84 -4.11 8.48
CA PRO A 60 0.88 -4.34 9.55
C PRO A 60 0.82 -3.17 10.52
N GLY A 61 -0.30 -2.97 11.16
CA GLY A 61 -0.44 -2.03 12.28
C GLY A 61 -1.03 -0.68 11.93
N LEU A 62 -1.67 -0.56 10.78
CA LEU A 62 -2.22 0.69 10.30
C LEU A 62 -3.42 1.16 11.08
N ILE A 63 -4.05 0.60 11.99
CA ILE A 63 -5.26 1.18 12.60
C ILE A 63 -5.79 0.36 13.79
N GLU A 64 -4.96 -0.07 14.68
CA GLU A 64 -5.49 -0.41 16.00
C GLU A 64 -5.71 0.83 16.89
N GLY A 65 -5.84 2.01 16.30
CA GLY A 65 -5.98 3.24 17.09
C GLY A 65 -6.35 4.50 16.34
N ALA A 66 -6.39 4.50 15.01
CA ALA A 66 -6.70 5.71 14.24
C ALA A 66 -8.07 6.31 14.60
N HIS A 67 -9.09 5.47 14.69
CA HIS A 67 -10.43 5.89 15.09
C HIS A 67 -10.61 6.12 16.61
N THR A 68 -9.58 5.81 17.42
CA THR A 68 -9.57 6.09 18.88
C THR A 68 -8.70 7.29 19.25
N GLY A 69 -8.13 8.01 18.25
CA GLY A 69 -7.29 9.20 18.48
C GLY A 69 -5.87 8.88 18.97
N GLN A 70 -5.42 7.63 18.85
CA GLN A 70 -4.05 7.25 19.20
C GLN A 70 -3.06 7.39 18.03
N GLY A 71 -3.53 7.80 16.86
CA GLY A 71 -2.72 8.05 15.66
C GLY A 71 -2.13 6.80 15.01
N LEU A 72 -1.65 6.97 13.79
CA LEU A 72 -0.76 5.99 13.15
C LEU A 72 0.53 5.95 13.96
N GLY A 73 0.91 4.82 14.53
CA GLY A 73 2.13 4.74 15.34
C GLY A 73 3.37 5.16 14.52
N ASP A 74 4.27 5.96 15.11
CA ASP A 74 5.50 6.47 14.48
C ASP A 74 6.32 5.39 13.75
N ARG A 75 6.21 4.15 14.22
CA ARG A 75 6.90 2.99 13.65
C ARG A 75 6.31 2.54 12.33
N PHE A 76 4.99 2.61 12.18
CA PHE A 76 4.29 2.32 10.95
C PHE A 76 4.65 3.35 9.87
N LEU A 77 4.60 4.60 10.23
CA LEU A 77 4.86 5.72 9.32
C LEU A 77 6.28 5.67 8.75
N ARG A 78 7.27 5.26 9.54
CA ARG A 78 8.64 5.01 9.06
C ARG A 78 8.74 3.88 8.01
N HIS A 79 7.79 2.96 7.95
CA HIS A 79 7.76 1.95 6.89
C HIS A 79 7.11 2.49 5.62
N VAL A 80 6.07 3.31 5.78
CA VAL A 80 5.43 4.00 4.66
C VAL A 80 6.42 4.94 3.96
N GLU A 81 7.22 5.69 4.72
CA GLU A 81 8.29 6.55 4.18
C GLU A 81 9.24 5.83 3.22
N ARG A 82 9.44 4.53 3.40
CA ARG A 82 10.36 3.70 2.61
C ARG A 82 9.72 3.05 1.41
N THR A 83 8.56 3.50 0.97
CA THR A 83 7.88 3.05 -0.24
C THR A 83 7.83 4.16 -1.27
N ARG A 84 7.79 3.83 -2.57
CA ARG A 84 7.74 4.82 -3.65
C ARG A 84 6.35 5.39 -3.86
N PHE A 85 5.35 4.53 -3.78
CA PHE A 85 3.94 4.90 -3.87
C PHE A 85 3.10 4.02 -2.95
N LEU A 86 1.85 4.38 -2.79
CA LEU A 86 0.94 3.72 -1.88
C LEU A 86 -0.23 3.10 -2.65
N VAL A 87 -0.68 1.93 -2.21
CA VAL A 87 -1.93 1.31 -2.65
C VAL A 87 -2.85 1.28 -1.45
N HIS A 88 -3.83 2.14 -1.46
CA HIS A 88 -4.75 2.35 -0.36
C HIS A 88 -6.00 1.50 -0.56
N ILE A 89 -6.16 0.46 0.26
CA ILE A 89 -7.20 -0.55 0.12
C ILE A 89 -8.25 -0.40 1.23
N LEU A 90 -9.49 -0.14 0.84
CA LEU A 90 -10.66 -0.23 1.71
C LEU A 90 -11.46 -1.49 1.37
N SER A 91 -12.15 -2.05 2.37
CA SER A 91 -13.22 -3.01 2.11
C SER A 91 -14.46 -2.29 1.62
N VAL A 92 -15.21 -2.87 0.69
CA VAL A 92 -16.52 -2.35 0.29
C VAL A 92 -17.50 -2.27 1.46
N GLU A 93 -17.25 -3.04 2.53
CA GLU A 93 -18.03 -3.01 3.77
C GLU A 93 -17.84 -1.70 4.55
N ASP A 94 -16.67 -1.05 4.39
CA ASP A 94 -16.32 0.22 5.05
C ASP A 94 -16.79 1.43 4.24
N VAL A 95 -17.40 1.21 3.07
CA VAL A 95 -17.89 2.26 2.17
C VAL A 95 -19.40 2.44 2.34
N GLN A 96 -19.83 3.65 2.68
CA GLN A 96 -21.23 3.98 2.80
C GLN A 96 -21.82 4.35 1.43
N THR A 97 -22.74 3.54 0.90
CA THR A 97 -23.37 3.80 -0.38
C THR A 97 -24.36 4.97 -0.33
N ASP A 98 -25.01 5.17 0.81
CA ASP A 98 -26.13 6.11 0.99
C ASP A 98 -25.71 7.41 1.74
N GLY A 99 -24.42 7.61 1.99
CA GLY A 99 -23.90 8.72 2.76
C GLY A 99 -23.30 9.85 1.90
N ASP A 100 -23.16 11.03 2.51
CA ASP A 100 -22.50 12.18 1.87
C ASP A 100 -20.98 12.01 1.74
N ALA A 101 -20.39 11.05 2.45
CA ALA A 101 -18.94 10.80 2.49
C ALA A 101 -18.55 9.32 2.26
N PRO A 102 -18.80 8.75 1.06
CA PRO A 102 -18.45 7.35 0.77
C PRO A 102 -16.94 7.07 0.86
N TRP A 103 -16.14 8.12 0.72
CA TRP A 103 -14.67 8.03 0.70
C TRP A 103 -14.01 8.37 2.04
N ALA A 104 -14.80 8.52 3.10
CA ALA A 104 -14.30 8.92 4.42
C ALA A 104 -13.15 8.03 4.95
N GLY A 105 -13.12 6.75 4.57
CA GLY A 105 -12.01 5.86 4.94
C GLY A 105 -10.69 6.23 4.28
N PHE A 106 -10.70 6.69 3.03
CA PHE A 106 -9.50 7.21 2.36
C PHE A 106 -9.06 8.53 2.97
N ASP A 107 -10.02 9.44 3.17
CA ASP A 107 -9.76 10.77 3.68
C ASP A 107 -9.19 10.71 5.11
N LEU A 108 -9.74 9.85 5.98
CA LEU A 108 -9.24 9.64 7.35
C LEU A 108 -7.76 9.23 7.36
N ILE A 109 -7.37 8.29 6.52
CA ILE A 109 -5.97 7.84 6.47
C ILE A 109 -5.06 8.92 5.89
N ASN A 110 -5.53 9.66 4.88
CA ASN A 110 -4.77 10.77 4.32
C ASN A 110 -4.56 11.90 5.34
N ASP A 111 -5.58 12.21 6.15
CA ASP A 111 -5.47 13.20 7.22
C ASP A 111 -4.43 12.78 8.27
N GLU A 112 -4.37 11.49 8.60
CA GLU A 112 -3.38 10.97 9.54
C GLU A 112 -1.97 10.97 8.94
N LEU A 113 -1.81 10.61 7.66
CA LEU A 113 -0.53 10.73 6.97
C LEU A 113 -0.06 12.18 6.96
N ALA A 114 -0.95 13.14 6.66
CA ALA A 114 -0.64 14.56 6.63
C ALA A 114 -0.28 15.12 8.01
N ALA A 115 -0.91 14.62 9.06
CA ALA A 115 -0.63 15.03 10.43
C ALA A 115 0.75 14.57 10.91
N PHE A 116 1.24 13.44 10.38
CA PHE A 116 2.57 12.94 10.68
C PHE A 116 3.64 13.60 9.82
N ASP A 117 3.47 13.55 8.51
CA ASP A 117 4.36 14.16 7.54
C ASP A 117 3.58 14.58 6.29
N PRO A 118 3.47 15.89 6.01
CA PRO A 118 2.79 16.37 4.80
C PRO A 118 3.30 15.74 3.50
N GLU A 119 4.60 15.43 3.41
CA GLU A 119 5.17 14.80 2.21
C GLU A 119 4.63 13.37 1.98
N LEU A 120 4.23 12.68 3.04
CA LEU A 120 3.60 11.36 2.92
C LEU A 120 2.19 11.44 2.35
N ALA A 121 1.43 12.47 2.72
CA ALA A 121 0.08 12.68 2.19
C ALA A 121 0.12 13.07 0.69
N GLU A 122 1.18 13.76 0.26
CA GLU A 122 1.40 14.13 -1.14
C GLU A 122 1.93 12.97 -2.00
N ARG A 123 2.34 11.86 -1.37
CA ARG A 123 2.83 10.69 -2.08
C ARG A 123 1.76 10.14 -3.01
N ARG A 124 2.16 9.72 -4.21
CA ARG A 124 1.24 9.13 -5.19
C ARG A 124 0.55 7.91 -4.60
N GLN A 125 -0.77 7.87 -4.76
CA GLN A 125 -1.62 6.82 -4.23
C GLN A 125 -2.51 6.24 -5.32
N ILE A 126 -2.80 4.94 -5.19
CA ILE A 126 -3.83 4.23 -5.96
C ILE A 126 -4.93 3.85 -4.97
N GLU A 127 -6.13 4.38 -5.16
CA GLU A 127 -7.30 4.06 -4.33
C GLU A 127 -7.98 2.79 -4.81
N VAL A 128 -8.24 1.87 -3.90
CA VAL A 128 -8.79 0.54 -4.19
C VAL A 128 -9.93 0.20 -3.22
N ILE A 129 -11.06 -0.21 -3.77
CA ILE A 129 -12.14 -0.85 -3.01
C ILE A 129 -12.09 -2.35 -3.29
N ASN A 130 -11.83 -3.12 -2.24
CA ASN A 130 -11.75 -4.57 -2.27
C ASN A 130 -13.04 -5.23 -1.76
N LYS A 131 -13.15 -6.54 -1.99
CA LYS A 131 -14.28 -7.40 -1.60
C LYS A 131 -15.58 -7.02 -2.31
N ILE A 132 -15.49 -6.59 -3.55
CA ILE A 132 -16.69 -6.23 -4.34
C ILE A 132 -17.63 -7.40 -4.55
N ASP A 133 -17.19 -8.64 -4.35
CA ASP A 133 -18.00 -9.86 -4.32
C ASP A 133 -19.08 -9.87 -3.21
N LEU A 134 -19.00 -8.93 -2.23
CA LEU A 134 -19.97 -8.79 -1.14
C LEU A 134 -21.10 -7.80 -1.47
N ARG A 135 -21.12 -7.18 -2.64
CA ARG A 135 -22.12 -6.20 -3.07
C ARG A 135 -22.79 -6.61 -4.37
N SER A 136 -24.00 -6.12 -4.58
CA SER A 136 -24.71 -6.30 -5.84
C SER A 136 -24.07 -5.46 -6.96
N SER A 137 -24.35 -5.83 -8.22
CA SER A 137 -23.89 -5.06 -9.38
C SER A 137 -24.43 -3.64 -9.39
N GLU A 138 -25.68 -3.44 -8.97
CA GLU A 138 -26.33 -2.14 -8.91
C GLU A 138 -25.65 -1.21 -7.90
N GLU A 139 -25.29 -1.72 -6.70
CA GLU A 139 -24.57 -0.97 -5.69
C GLU A 139 -23.17 -0.59 -6.18
N LEU A 140 -22.48 -1.51 -6.86
CA LEU A 140 -21.14 -1.26 -7.40
C LEU A 140 -21.17 -0.24 -8.53
N ASP A 141 -22.17 -0.27 -9.39
CA ASP A 141 -22.34 0.69 -10.48
C ASP A 141 -22.65 2.09 -9.92
N ALA A 142 -23.45 2.17 -8.85
CA ALA A 142 -23.66 3.43 -8.14
C ALA A 142 -22.38 3.99 -7.54
N LEU A 143 -21.55 3.16 -6.92
CA LEU A 143 -20.24 3.58 -6.38
C LEU A 143 -19.28 4.03 -7.47
N ARG A 144 -19.21 3.33 -8.60
CA ARG A 144 -18.40 3.72 -9.76
C ARG A 144 -18.84 5.07 -10.34
N ALA A 145 -20.15 5.26 -10.49
CA ALA A 145 -20.73 6.51 -10.97
C ALA A 145 -20.40 7.66 -10.01
N ARG A 146 -20.48 7.39 -8.71
CA ARG A 146 -20.14 8.38 -7.68
C ARG A 146 -18.65 8.73 -7.70
N ALA A 147 -17.75 7.75 -7.80
CA ALA A 147 -16.31 8.00 -7.93
C ALA A 147 -15.99 8.88 -9.13
N ALA A 148 -16.62 8.59 -10.29
CA ALA A 148 -16.48 9.38 -11.49
C ALA A 148 -17.00 10.82 -11.32
N ALA A 149 -18.14 11.01 -10.66
CA ALA A 149 -18.73 12.32 -10.37
C ALA A 149 -17.85 13.15 -9.44
N ASP A 150 -17.20 12.51 -8.45
CA ASP A 150 -16.30 13.13 -7.49
C ASP A 150 -14.87 13.33 -8.08
N GLY A 151 -14.63 12.93 -9.33
CA GLY A 151 -13.33 13.03 -10.00
C GLY A 151 -12.27 12.09 -9.42
N ARG A 152 -12.68 11.06 -8.68
CA ARG A 152 -11.77 10.06 -8.08
C ARG A 152 -11.57 8.89 -9.01
N ARG A 153 -10.33 8.42 -9.11
CA ARG A 153 -9.98 7.20 -9.82
C ARG A 153 -9.80 6.06 -8.85
N VAL A 154 -10.85 5.28 -8.66
CA VAL A 154 -10.91 4.17 -7.71
C VAL A 154 -10.95 2.84 -8.46
N PHE A 155 -10.12 1.88 -8.06
CA PHE A 155 -10.14 0.52 -8.57
C PHE A 155 -11.06 -0.34 -7.71
N PHE A 156 -11.90 -1.15 -8.36
CA PHE A 156 -12.86 -2.03 -7.71
C PHE A 156 -12.44 -3.48 -7.94
N ILE A 157 -12.03 -4.16 -6.86
CA ILE A 157 -11.47 -5.51 -6.96
C ILE A 157 -12.13 -6.50 -6.00
N SER A 158 -12.02 -7.78 -6.32
CA SER A 158 -12.09 -8.86 -5.33
C SER A 158 -10.79 -9.65 -5.35
N ALA A 159 -9.96 -9.46 -4.35
CA ALA A 159 -8.72 -10.22 -4.21
C ALA A 159 -8.99 -11.72 -4.01
N LYS A 160 -10.13 -12.06 -3.40
CA LYS A 160 -10.57 -13.43 -3.19
C LYS A 160 -10.98 -14.10 -4.49
N GLU A 161 -11.84 -13.44 -5.29
CA GLU A 161 -12.40 -13.98 -6.51
C GLU A 161 -11.57 -13.66 -7.78
N ASN A 162 -10.43 -12.97 -7.62
CA ASN A 162 -9.54 -12.56 -8.70
C ASN A 162 -10.20 -11.64 -9.74
N ILE A 163 -11.05 -10.71 -9.27
CA ILE A 163 -11.75 -9.76 -10.13
C ILE A 163 -11.04 -8.40 -10.08
N GLY A 164 -10.80 -7.76 -11.23
CA GLY A 164 -10.21 -6.43 -11.34
C GLY A 164 -8.72 -6.35 -10.95
N ILE A 165 -8.08 -7.48 -10.69
CA ILE A 165 -6.67 -7.54 -10.26
C ILE A 165 -5.74 -7.11 -11.38
N ASP A 166 -5.96 -7.59 -12.62
CA ASP A 166 -5.07 -7.31 -13.74
C ASP A 166 -5.03 -5.81 -14.09
N GLU A 167 -6.19 -5.13 -14.00
CA GLU A 167 -6.27 -3.67 -14.21
C GLU A 167 -5.52 -2.89 -13.13
N LEU A 168 -5.66 -3.30 -11.88
CA LEU A 168 -4.93 -2.69 -10.75
C LEU A 168 -3.42 -2.92 -10.90
N VAL A 169 -3.00 -4.14 -11.22
CA VAL A 169 -1.59 -4.49 -11.44
C VAL A 169 -0.99 -3.68 -12.60
N ALA A 170 -1.72 -3.53 -13.71
CA ALA A 170 -1.29 -2.70 -14.82
C ALA A 170 -1.08 -1.23 -14.41
N GLU A 171 -1.96 -0.69 -13.54
CA GLU A 171 -1.80 0.66 -13.02
C GLU A 171 -0.61 0.77 -12.05
N MET A 172 -0.39 -0.23 -11.22
CA MET A 172 0.78 -0.28 -10.33
C MET A 172 2.09 -0.26 -11.13
N TRP A 173 2.17 -1.01 -12.24
CA TRP A 173 3.31 -0.97 -13.14
C TRP A 173 3.52 0.41 -13.76
N LYS A 174 2.45 1.06 -14.23
CA LYS A 174 2.52 2.43 -14.75
C LYS A 174 3.01 3.41 -13.69
N MET A 175 2.51 3.29 -12.47
CA MET A 175 2.90 4.15 -11.36
C MET A 175 4.39 3.99 -11.05
N ARG A 176 4.88 2.75 -11.00
CA ARG A 176 6.30 2.44 -10.79
C ARG A 176 7.18 3.04 -11.89
N ASP A 177 6.76 2.93 -13.15
CA ASP A 177 7.54 3.40 -14.30
C ASP A 177 7.56 4.94 -14.43
N LEU A 178 6.54 5.62 -13.88
CA LEU A 178 6.49 7.06 -13.80
C LEU A 178 7.39 7.65 -12.70
N LEU A 179 7.75 6.83 -11.72
CA LEU A 179 8.63 7.23 -10.63
C LEU A 179 10.07 6.91 -11.03
N ASP A 180 10.93 7.93 -11.01
CA ASP A 180 12.36 7.76 -11.33
C ASP A 180 12.96 6.68 -10.41
N PRO A 181 13.51 5.58 -10.95
CA PRO A 181 14.17 4.56 -10.15
C PRO A 181 15.39 5.10 -9.38
N HIS A 182 15.88 6.28 -9.74
CA HIS A 182 17.01 6.95 -9.12
C HIS A 182 16.59 8.08 -8.17
N GLU A 183 15.28 8.36 -8.06
CA GLU A 183 14.81 9.30 -7.04
C GLU A 183 15.14 8.71 -5.66
N PRO A 184 16.07 9.30 -4.91
CA PRO A 184 16.41 8.79 -3.59
C PRO A 184 15.15 8.90 -2.75
N LEU A 185 14.69 7.78 -2.24
CA LEU A 185 13.59 7.76 -1.29
C LEU A 185 14.04 8.55 -0.08
N LEU A 186 13.51 9.78 -0.03
CA LEU A 186 13.59 10.74 1.07
C LEU A 186 14.94 10.77 1.82
N ARG A 187 15.48 11.95 1.88
CA ARG A 187 16.59 12.38 2.72
C ARG A 187 16.39 11.95 4.18
N TYR A 188 16.65 10.70 4.46
CA TYR A 188 17.07 10.31 5.79
C TYR A 188 18.55 9.98 5.73
N VAL A 189 19.32 11.00 5.39
CA VAL A 189 20.75 11.05 5.67
C VAL A 189 20.92 12.18 6.67
N ASP A 190 21.49 11.78 7.77
CA ASP A 190 22.10 12.61 8.77
C ASP A 190 21.22 13.15 9.91
N GLU A 191 21.05 12.27 10.88
CA GLU A 191 21.61 12.49 12.21
C GLU A 191 21.87 11.13 12.87
N VAL A 192 22.71 10.32 12.26
CA VAL A 192 23.44 9.31 13.02
C VAL A 192 24.76 9.96 13.41
N GLU A 193 24.83 10.41 14.65
CA GLU A 193 26.10 10.65 15.31
C GLU A 193 27.03 9.48 15.01
N THR A 194 28.22 9.80 14.55
CA THR A 194 29.32 8.87 14.30
C THR A 194 29.67 8.11 15.58
N GLY A 195 28.99 6.99 15.78
CA GLY A 195 29.32 5.95 16.75
C GLY A 195 29.65 4.68 15.99
N GLU A 196 30.86 4.23 16.16
CA GLU A 196 31.48 3.07 15.57
C GLU A 196 30.57 1.82 15.67
N ASP A 197 30.66 0.95 14.64
CA ASP A 197 29.99 -0.35 14.46
C ASP A 197 28.61 -0.35 13.79
N VAL A 198 28.63 -0.14 12.47
CA VAL A 198 27.56 -0.65 11.59
C VAL A 198 28.13 -1.83 10.81
N PRO A 199 27.66 -3.05 11.03
CA PRO A 199 28.07 -4.16 10.18
C PRO A 199 27.55 -3.98 8.75
N ASP A 200 28.43 -4.14 7.77
CA ASP A 200 28.11 -4.19 6.36
C ASP A 200 26.97 -5.21 6.11
N VAL A 201 25.81 -4.73 5.68
CA VAL A 201 24.72 -5.61 5.25
C VAL A 201 24.93 -5.93 3.79
N GLU A 202 25.61 -7.04 3.53
CA GLU A 202 25.62 -7.66 2.21
C GLU A 202 24.20 -8.10 1.84
N VAL A 203 23.64 -7.49 0.78
CA VAL A 203 22.41 -7.97 0.16
C VAL A 203 22.74 -9.22 -0.61
N ILE A 204 22.53 -10.38 0.01
CA ILE A 204 22.74 -11.68 -0.66
C ILE A 204 21.55 -11.91 -1.60
N TRP A 205 21.78 -11.73 -2.89
CA TRP A 205 20.87 -12.19 -3.91
C TRP A 205 20.99 -13.72 -4.01
N VAL A 206 20.03 -14.45 -3.48
CA VAL A 206 19.94 -15.89 -3.69
C VAL A 206 19.43 -16.09 -5.12
N LYS A 207 20.35 -16.49 -6.00
CA LYS A 207 19.99 -17.12 -7.27
C LYS A 207 19.63 -18.57 -6.95
N GLU A 208 18.35 -18.93 -7.15
CA GLU A 208 17.89 -20.25 -7.62
C GLU A 208 16.48 -20.12 -8.14
#